data_d409af31529c56be1b9d0d552ee1eed7
#
_entry.id   d409af31529c56be1b9d0d552ee1eed7
#
_cell.length_a   1.000
_cell.length_b   1.000
_cell.length_c   1.000
_cell.angle_alpha   90.00
_cell.angle_beta   90.00
_cell.angle_gamma   90.00
#
_symmetry.space_group_name_H-M   'P 1'
#
loop_
_entity.id
_entity.type
_entity.pdbx_description
1 polymer ?
#
loop_
_entity_poly.entity_id
_entity_poly.type
_entity_poly.pdbx_seq_one_letter_code
_entity_poly.pdbx_strand_id
1 'polypeptide(L)'
;MAITLPDNLSAKEISNQGNTTITMNETIDYHRDTRTLPITYIECFRFDSELTEKHFFENSTDYVCGLIAISTKTGVWGVKEFAIPCNSMKGDMALWAAPMQRIKGLTLIEGLNYVREKQAEWGPLRSELIASALMNLNGKLGLTSKINKDQSYYWDRAYLFDHTQAYVIF
;
A
#
# COMPACT_ATOMS: atom_id res chain seq x y z
N MET A 1 23.99 -32.59 -57.29
CA MET A 1 22.88 -31.94 -58.03
C MET A 1 22.66 -30.58 -57.38
N ALA A 2 23.09 -29.57 -58.09
CA ALA A 2 22.93 -28.17 -57.70
C ALA A 2 21.62 -27.66 -58.33
N ILE A 3 20.82 -26.96 -57.58
CA ILE A 3 19.70 -26.18 -58.13
C ILE A 3 19.84 -24.74 -57.64
N THR A 4 19.95 -23.91 -58.67
CA THR A 4 20.19 -22.49 -58.76
C THR A 4 18.98 -21.65 -58.32
N LEU A 5 19.22 -20.53 -57.65
CA LEU A 5 18.29 -19.44 -57.44
C LEU A 5 18.08 -18.64 -58.75
N PRO A 6 16.94 -17.95 -58.93
CA PRO A 6 16.91 -16.77 -59.77
C PRO A 6 16.75 -15.49 -58.95
N ASP A 7 17.53 -14.51 -59.38
CA ASP A 7 17.52 -13.11 -59.06
C ASP A 7 16.33 -12.33 -59.62
N ASN A 8 16.10 -11.16 -58.99
CA ASN A 8 15.50 -9.95 -59.55
C ASN A 8 13.99 -9.82 -59.68
N LEU A 9 13.49 -8.86 -58.92
CA LEU A 9 12.64 -7.78 -59.47
C LEU A 9 12.53 -6.62 -58.47
N SER A 10 13.33 -5.59 -58.74
CA SER A 10 12.93 -4.22 -59.11
C SER A 10 12.04 -3.42 -58.14
N ALA A 11 12.64 -2.32 -57.69
CA ALA A 11 12.09 -1.19 -56.98
C ALA A 11 10.84 -0.59 -57.67
N LYS A 12 9.88 -0.20 -56.85
CA LYS A 12 8.95 0.86 -57.17
C LYS A 12 8.82 1.78 -55.95
N GLU A 13 9.42 2.94 -56.07
CA GLU A 13 9.16 4.12 -55.24
C GLU A 13 7.68 4.48 -55.30
N ILE A 14 7.05 4.58 -54.12
CA ILE A 14 5.85 5.39 -53.94
C ILE A 14 6.15 6.38 -52.85
N SER A 15 6.49 7.61 -53.28
CA SER A 15 6.49 8.77 -52.45
C SER A 15 5.05 9.08 -52.03
N ASN A 16 4.80 9.11 -50.75
CA ASN A 16 3.66 9.83 -50.20
C ASN A 16 4.10 10.62 -48.98
N GLN A 17 4.23 11.91 -49.20
CA GLN A 17 4.41 12.93 -48.18
C GLN A 17 3.13 12.95 -47.32
N GLY A 18 3.29 12.69 -46.07
CA GLY A 18 2.30 12.92 -45.02
C GLY A 18 3.06 13.20 -43.74
N ASN A 19 3.43 14.48 -43.55
CA ASN A 19 3.95 14.97 -42.29
C ASN A 19 2.94 14.72 -41.17
N THR A 20 3.13 13.67 -40.39
CA THR A 20 2.59 13.58 -39.07
C THR A 20 3.77 13.47 -38.13
N THR A 21 4.23 14.62 -37.65
CA THR A 21 5.19 14.73 -36.56
C THR A 21 4.49 14.23 -35.30
N ILE A 22 4.59 12.93 -35.05
CA ILE A 22 4.27 12.38 -33.73
C ILE A 22 5.44 12.79 -32.84
N THR A 23 5.26 13.85 -32.10
CA THR A 23 6.14 14.24 -30.99
C THR A 23 6.00 13.18 -29.92
N MET A 24 6.83 12.12 -30.02
CA MET A 24 7.13 11.26 -28.90
C MET A 24 7.97 12.06 -27.89
N ASN A 25 7.33 12.81 -27.03
CA ASN A 25 7.92 13.39 -25.84
C ASN A 25 6.88 13.42 -24.72
N GLU A 26 6.36 12.25 -24.39
CA GLU A 26 5.91 11.95 -23.04
C GLU A 26 6.69 10.74 -22.54
N THR A 27 7.97 10.93 -22.32
CA THR A 27 8.69 10.14 -21.34
C THR A 27 8.09 10.59 -20.00
N ILE A 28 7.00 9.91 -19.60
CA ILE A 28 6.44 10.08 -18.28
C ILE A 28 7.57 9.73 -17.32
N ASP A 29 8.05 10.76 -16.67
CA ASP A 29 9.15 10.69 -15.69
C ASP A 29 8.65 9.90 -14.47
N TYR A 30 8.69 8.54 -14.55
CA TYR A 30 8.29 7.61 -13.50
C TYR A 30 9.24 7.63 -12.28
N HIS A 31 10.22 8.52 -12.28
CA HIS A 31 11.09 8.78 -11.14
C HIS A 31 10.58 9.88 -10.21
N ARG A 32 9.27 10.11 -10.15
CA ARG A 32 8.71 10.91 -9.08
C ARG A 32 9.04 10.21 -7.78
N ASP A 33 9.87 10.81 -6.95
CA ASP A 33 10.27 10.26 -5.67
C ASP A 33 8.99 9.91 -4.87
N THR A 34 8.64 8.64 -4.84
CA THR A 34 7.41 8.13 -4.20
C THR A 34 7.36 8.47 -2.71
N ARG A 35 8.50 8.82 -2.12
CA ARG A 35 8.62 9.27 -0.73
C ARG A 35 8.05 10.66 -0.48
N THR A 36 7.82 11.44 -1.54
CA THR A 36 7.17 12.77 -1.45
C THR A 36 5.65 12.71 -1.58
N LEU A 37 5.09 11.53 -1.86
CA LEU A 37 3.64 11.38 -1.98
C LEU A 37 2.97 11.49 -0.60
N PRO A 38 1.88 12.27 -0.48
CA PRO A 38 1.16 12.38 0.77
C PRO A 38 0.37 11.10 1.08
N ILE A 39 0.29 10.78 2.36
CA ILE A 39 -0.61 9.77 2.92
C ILE A 39 -2.04 10.23 2.67
N THR A 40 -2.86 9.39 2.01
CA THR A 40 -4.23 9.73 1.62
C THR A 40 -5.28 9.03 2.46
N TYR A 41 -5.04 7.77 2.84
CA TYR A 41 -5.96 6.98 3.64
C TYR A 41 -5.22 6.27 4.76
N ILE A 42 -5.89 6.21 5.90
CA ILE A 42 -5.48 5.46 7.07
C ILE A 42 -6.71 4.68 7.51
N GLU A 43 -6.61 3.38 7.51
CA GLU A 43 -7.71 2.48 7.85
C GLU A 43 -7.28 1.59 9.01
N CYS A 44 -8.19 1.38 9.93
CA CYS A 44 -8.02 0.46 11.04
C CYS A 44 -9.19 -0.52 11.04
N PHE A 45 -8.87 -1.80 11.02
CA PHE A 45 -9.83 -2.91 11.08
C PHE A 45 -9.65 -3.63 12.41
N ARG A 46 -10.72 -3.85 13.12
CA ARG A 46 -10.78 -4.77 14.25
C ARG A 46 -11.45 -6.03 13.77
N PHE A 47 -10.78 -7.16 13.88
CA PHE A 47 -11.28 -8.43 13.42
C PHE A 47 -12.35 -9.00 14.37
N ASP A 48 -13.24 -9.80 13.80
CA ASP A 48 -14.16 -10.62 14.55
C ASP A 48 -13.45 -11.81 15.22
N SER A 49 -14.17 -12.60 15.98
CA SER A 49 -13.62 -13.78 16.65
C SER A 49 -13.14 -14.83 15.66
N GLU A 50 -13.87 -15.03 14.55
CA GLU A 50 -13.55 -16.04 13.55
C GLU A 50 -12.20 -15.79 12.90
N LEU A 51 -11.97 -14.55 12.40
CA LEU A 51 -10.71 -14.17 11.79
C LEU A 51 -9.58 -14.17 12.83
N THR A 52 -9.87 -13.74 14.04
CA THR A 52 -8.91 -13.70 15.13
C THR A 52 -8.40 -15.12 15.50
N GLU A 53 -9.28 -16.06 15.69
CA GLU A 53 -8.93 -17.46 16.01
C GLU A 53 -8.16 -18.13 14.88
N LYS A 54 -8.56 -17.89 13.65
CA LYS A 54 -7.93 -18.47 12.47
C LYS A 54 -6.48 -18.00 12.22
N HIS A 55 -6.17 -16.74 12.51
CA HIS A 55 -4.90 -16.13 12.13
C HIS A 55 -3.96 -15.80 13.28
N PHE A 56 -4.47 -15.68 14.51
CA PHE A 56 -3.65 -15.20 15.60
C PHE A 56 -3.52 -16.18 16.76
N PHE A 57 -4.64 -16.66 17.33
CA PHE A 57 -4.60 -17.49 18.55
C PHE A 57 -5.87 -18.33 18.73
N GLU A 58 -5.69 -19.57 19.18
CA GLU A 58 -6.77 -20.46 19.65
C GLU A 58 -7.32 -20.00 21.01
N ASN A 59 -7.93 -19.06 21.35
CA ASN A 59 -8.50 -18.51 22.61
C ASN A 59 -8.10 -17.04 22.85
N SER A 60 -8.53 -16.15 21.97
CA SER A 60 -8.09 -14.76 21.98
C SER A 60 -9.07 -13.79 22.64
N THR A 61 -9.83 -14.21 23.66
CA THR A 61 -10.77 -13.30 24.37
C THR A 61 -10.10 -12.10 25.04
N ASP A 62 -8.81 -12.22 25.34
CA ASP A 62 -8.05 -11.18 26.03
C ASP A 62 -7.37 -10.18 25.11
N TYR A 63 -7.44 -10.41 23.78
CA TYR A 63 -6.78 -9.58 22.78
C TYR A 63 -7.77 -9.01 21.77
N VAL A 64 -7.50 -7.80 21.35
CA VAL A 64 -8.08 -7.18 20.16
C VAL A 64 -7.10 -7.38 19.03
N CYS A 65 -7.51 -8.12 18.01
CA CYS A 65 -6.74 -8.34 16.80
C CYS A 65 -7.25 -7.47 15.67
N GLY A 66 -6.37 -7.06 14.79
CA GLY A 66 -6.74 -6.18 13.69
C GLY A 66 -5.61 -5.84 12.75
N LEU A 67 -5.88 -4.89 11.88
CA LEU A 67 -4.98 -4.41 10.84
C LEU A 67 -4.99 -2.88 10.78
N ILE A 68 -3.83 -2.27 10.67
CA ILE A 68 -3.68 -0.89 10.23
C ILE A 68 -3.22 -0.92 8.77
N ALA A 69 -3.91 -0.18 7.90
CA ALA A 69 -3.55 0.00 6.51
C ALA A 69 -3.37 1.49 6.21
N ILE A 70 -2.25 1.86 5.60
CA ILE A 70 -1.91 3.23 5.24
C ILE A 70 -1.60 3.27 3.75
N SER A 71 -2.18 4.22 3.02
CA SER A 71 -1.93 4.35 1.58
C SER A 71 -1.66 5.78 1.14
N THR A 72 -1.08 5.86 -0.05
CA THR A 72 -0.90 7.10 -0.83
C THR A 72 -1.78 7.07 -2.08
N LYS A 73 -1.72 8.11 -2.90
CA LYS A 73 -2.45 8.19 -4.19
C LYS A 73 -2.10 7.09 -5.19
N THR A 74 -1.03 6.34 -4.96
CA THR A 74 -0.63 5.24 -5.85
C THR A 74 -1.52 4.02 -5.75
N GLY A 75 -2.38 3.93 -4.74
CA GLY A 75 -3.17 2.74 -4.42
C GLY A 75 -2.34 1.63 -3.75
N VAL A 76 -1.05 1.86 -3.49
CA VAL A 76 -0.22 0.93 -2.72
C VAL A 76 -0.51 1.09 -1.23
N TRP A 77 -0.65 -0.03 -0.54
CA TRP A 77 -0.96 -0.11 0.89
C TRP A 77 0.23 -0.63 1.69
N GLY A 78 0.59 0.11 2.72
CA GLY A 78 1.43 -0.41 3.80
C GLY A 78 0.53 -0.93 4.91
N VAL A 79 0.80 -2.12 5.39
CA VAL A 79 -0.05 -2.79 6.38
C VAL A 79 0.75 -3.25 7.59
N LYS A 80 0.10 -3.25 8.74
CA LYS A 80 0.61 -3.85 9.97
C LYS A 80 -0.54 -4.49 10.72
N GLU A 81 -0.45 -5.79 10.91
CA GLU A 81 -1.31 -6.55 11.80
C GLU A 81 -0.96 -6.29 13.25
N PHE A 82 -1.95 -6.38 14.13
CA PHE A 82 -1.76 -6.24 15.56
C PHE A 82 -2.61 -7.21 16.35
N ALA A 83 -2.08 -7.61 17.50
CA ALA A 83 -2.80 -8.23 18.59
C ALA A 83 -2.45 -7.47 19.87
N ILE A 84 -3.39 -6.75 20.43
CA ILE A 84 -3.17 -5.91 21.62
C ILE A 84 -4.13 -6.34 22.75
N PRO A 85 -3.70 -6.30 24.00
CA PRO A 85 -4.59 -6.60 25.11
C PRO A 85 -5.85 -5.71 25.11
N CYS A 86 -7.01 -6.29 25.37
CA CYS A 86 -8.29 -5.57 25.35
C CYS A 86 -8.30 -4.32 26.22
N ASN A 87 -7.61 -4.33 27.36
CA ASN A 87 -7.49 -3.18 28.24
C ASN A 87 -6.70 -2.01 27.63
N SER A 88 -5.82 -2.26 26.65
CA SER A 88 -5.01 -1.23 25.98
C SER A 88 -5.86 -0.36 25.05
N MET A 89 -6.96 -0.84 24.50
CA MET A 89 -7.85 -0.09 23.60
C MET A 89 -8.94 0.68 24.38
N LYS A 90 -9.11 0.42 25.67
CA LYS A 90 -10.14 1.03 26.54
C LYS A 90 -11.54 1.03 25.91
N GLY A 91 -11.87 -0.02 25.16
CA GLY A 91 -13.20 -0.29 24.64
C GLY A 91 -13.60 0.42 23.34
N ASP A 92 -12.95 1.52 22.96
CA ASP A 92 -13.32 2.27 21.75
C ASP A 92 -12.16 2.37 20.76
N MET A 93 -12.32 1.65 19.64
CA MET A 93 -11.35 1.67 18.55
C MET A 93 -11.23 3.03 17.87
N ALA A 94 -12.33 3.79 17.74
CA ALA A 94 -12.30 5.09 17.09
C ALA A 94 -11.47 6.08 17.91
N LEU A 95 -11.66 6.11 19.24
CA LEU A 95 -10.84 6.93 20.13
C LEU A 95 -9.37 6.47 20.13
N TRP A 96 -9.14 5.17 20.08
CA TRP A 96 -7.77 4.64 20.01
C TRP A 96 -7.07 5.03 18.71
N ALA A 97 -7.80 5.01 17.57
CA ALA A 97 -7.26 5.33 16.26
C ALA A 97 -7.21 6.84 15.95
N ALA A 98 -8.00 7.66 16.61
CA ALA A 98 -8.14 9.10 16.31
C ALA A 98 -6.81 9.87 16.16
N PRO A 99 -5.76 9.64 16.98
CA PRO A 99 -4.48 10.31 16.79
C PRO A 99 -3.82 10.05 15.44
N MET A 100 -4.11 8.91 14.80
CA MET A 100 -3.54 8.53 13.51
C MET A 100 -3.96 9.48 12.38
N GLN A 101 -5.13 10.13 12.50
CA GLN A 101 -5.60 11.12 11.53
C GLN A 101 -4.56 12.23 11.28
N ARG A 102 -3.72 12.55 12.27
CA ARG A 102 -2.75 13.62 12.17
C ARG A 102 -1.60 13.37 11.19
N ILE A 103 -1.39 12.12 10.76
CA ILE A 103 -0.40 11.82 9.73
C ILE A 103 -0.98 11.89 8.30
N LYS A 104 -2.30 12.03 8.15
CA LYS A 104 -2.92 12.22 6.84
C LYS A 104 -2.47 13.53 6.21
N GLY A 105 -2.11 13.50 4.94
CA GLY A 105 -1.56 14.63 4.21
C GLY A 105 -0.04 14.81 4.34
N LEU A 106 0.60 14.18 5.33
CA LEU A 106 2.05 14.17 5.46
C LEU A 106 2.68 13.22 4.43
N THR A 107 3.91 13.51 4.03
CA THR A 107 4.73 12.55 3.30
C THR A 107 5.14 11.39 4.22
N LEU A 108 5.63 10.28 3.65
CA LEU A 108 6.08 9.15 4.46
C LEU A 108 7.17 9.53 5.48
N ILE A 109 8.11 10.36 5.08
CA ILE A 109 9.21 10.80 5.95
C ILE A 109 8.68 11.69 7.08
N GLU A 110 7.83 12.66 6.74
CA GLU A 110 7.18 13.52 7.73
C GLU A 110 6.31 12.70 8.69
N GLY A 111 5.54 11.73 8.17
CA GLY A 111 4.73 10.83 8.98
C GLY A 111 5.56 10.02 9.97
N LEU A 112 6.68 9.44 9.53
CA LEU A 112 7.59 8.70 10.42
C LEU A 112 8.22 9.60 11.50
N ASN A 113 8.62 10.83 11.14
CA ASN A 113 9.15 11.79 12.09
C ASN A 113 8.09 12.22 13.10
N TYR A 114 6.87 12.51 12.61
CA TYR A 114 5.74 12.90 13.46
C TYR A 114 5.41 11.78 14.48
N VAL A 115 5.34 10.52 14.04
CA VAL A 115 5.10 9.37 14.94
C VAL A 115 6.19 9.27 16.01
N ARG A 116 7.45 9.51 15.65
CA ARG A 116 8.58 9.49 16.60
C ARG A 116 8.47 10.59 17.62
N GLU A 117 8.15 11.81 17.20
CA GLU A 117 7.96 12.97 18.09
C GLU A 117 6.78 12.77 19.06
N LYS A 118 5.73 12.10 18.58
CA LYS A 118 4.50 11.85 19.36
C LYS A 118 4.51 10.56 20.17
N GLN A 119 5.62 9.82 20.18
CA GLN A 119 5.70 8.53 20.85
C GLN A 119 5.32 8.56 22.34
N ALA A 120 5.73 9.62 23.06
CA ALA A 120 5.38 9.78 24.47
C ALA A 120 3.87 10.03 24.69
N GLU A 121 3.22 10.75 23.76
CA GLU A 121 1.79 11.07 23.81
C GLU A 121 0.92 9.87 23.35
N TRP A 122 1.34 9.20 22.29
CA TRP A 122 0.58 8.09 21.69
C TRP A 122 0.79 6.74 22.39
N GLY A 123 1.88 6.63 23.15
CA GLY A 123 2.34 5.39 23.74
C GLY A 123 3.15 4.53 22.76
N PRO A 124 4.03 3.66 23.29
CA PRO A 124 4.97 2.89 22.48
C PRO A 124 4.28 1.96 21.49
N LEU A 125 3.25 1.25 21.92
CA LEU A 125 2.56 0.26 21.09
C LEU A 125 1.93 0.88 19.84
N ARG A 126 1.14 1.95 19.99
CA ARG A 126 0.49 2.62 18.86
C ARG A 126 1.52 3.20 17.90
N SER A 127 2.55 3.85 18.43
CA SER A 127 3.62 4.44 17.63
C SER A 127 4.38 3.38 16.83
N GLU A 128 4.68 2.24 17.41
CA GLU A 128 5.33 1.13 16.74
C GLU A 128 4.48 0.56 15.59
N LEU A 129 3.19 0.36 15.82
CA LEU A 129 2.27 -0.17 14.81
C LEU A 129 2.18 0.74 13.59
N ILE A 130 2.02 2.05 13.81
CA ILE A 130 1.94 3.03 12.73
C ILE A 130 3.28 3.15 12.00
N ALA A 131 4.39 3.24 12.72
CA ALA A 131 5.72 3.29 12.10
C ALA A 131 5.98 2.04 11.25
N SER A 132 5.59 0.85 11.72
CA SER A 132 5.72 -0.40 10.98
C SER A 132 4.88 -0.40 9.70
N ALA A 133 3.64 0.10 9.73
CA ALA A 133 2.79 0.23 8.53
C ALA A 133 3.39 1.23 7.52
N LEU A 134 3.92 2.37 7.99
CA LEU A 134 4.60 3.34 7.14
C LEU A 134 5.88 2.78 6.51
N MET A 135 6.68 2.02 7.27
CA MET A 135 7.89 1.36 6.75
C MET A 135 7.54 0.28 5.72
N ASN A 136 6.46 -0.49 5.94
CA ASN A 136 5.97 -1.46 4.97
C ASN A 136 5.54 -0.78 3.67
N LEU A 137 4.82 0.35 3.76
CA LEU A 137 4.44 1.16 2.61
C LEU A 137 5.68 1.68 1.86
N ASN A 138 6.67 2.21 2.57
CA ASN A 138 7.91 2.70 1.97
C ASN A 138 8.67 1.59 1.21
N GLY A 139 8.75 0.40 1.80
CA GLY A 139 9.35 -0.78 1.16
C GLY A 139 8.64 -1.15 -0.15
N LYS A 140 7.30 -1.18 -0.14
CA LYS A 140 6.50 -1.50 -1.33
C LYS A 140 6.63 -0.43 -2.42
N LEU A 141 6.67 0.84 -2.07
CA LEU A 141 6.87 1.93 -3.03
C LEU A 141 8.26 1.92 -3.66
N GLY A 142 9.29 1.51 -2.93
CA GLY A 142 10.65 1.35 -3.45
C GLY A 142 10.81 0.13 -4.38
N LEU A 143 9.94 -0.86 -4.27
CA LEU A 143 9.97 -2.10 -5.04
C LEU A 143 9.07 -2.09 -6.28
N THR A 144 8.36 -1.00 -6.58
CA THR A 144 7.39 -0.92 -7.68
C THR A 144 7.97 -1.20 -9.07
N SER A 145 9.29 -1.30 -9.23
CA SER A 145 9.93 -1.80 -10.45
C SER A 145 9.96 -3.33 -10.56
N LYS A 146 9.60 -4.08 -9.50
CA LYS A 146 9.55 -5.56 -9.49
C LYS A 146 8.33 -6.02 -8.70
N ILE A 147 7.13 -5.80 -9.27
CA ILE A 147 5.90 -6.28 -8.65
C ILE A 147 5.83 -7.80 -8.79
N ASN A 148 6.22 -8.52 -7.75
CA ASN A 148 5.74 -9.87 -7.52
C ASN A 148 4.27 -9.77 -7.11
N LYS A 149 3.38 -10.18 -8.01
CA LYS A 149 1.92 -10.22 -7.82
C LYS A 149 1.46 -11.15 -6.69
N ASP A 150 2.35 -11.91 -6.08
CA ASP A 150 2.00 -13.05 -5.22
C ASP A 150 1.73 -12.69 -3.75
N GLN A 151 1.96 -11.45 -3.32
CA GLN A 151 1.72 -11.07 -1.92
C GLN A 151 0.40 -10.33 -1.65
N SER A 152 -0.43 -10.06 -2.67
CA SER A 152 -1.67 -9.28 -2.50
C SER A 152 -2.89 -10.10 -2.06
N TYR A 153 -2.81 -11.43 -2.00
CA TYR A 153 -3.96 -12.29 -1.72
C TYR A 153 -4.37 -12.39 -0.26
N TYR A 154 -3.51 -12.01 0.69
CA TYR A 154 -3.81 -12.23 2.11
C TYR A 154 -4.83 -11.26 2.71
N TRP A 155 -5.11 -10.13 2.03
CA TRP A 155 -6.06 -9.16 2.54
C TRP A 155 -6.92 -8.61 1.38
N ASP A 156 -7.74 -9.48 0.80
CA ASP A 156 -8.83 -9.02 -0.05
C ASP A 156 -9.72 -8.09 0.78
N ARG A 157 -9.97 -6.91 0.26
CA ARG A 157 -10.73 -5.88 0.96
C ARG A 157 -12.15 -6.34 1.28
N ALA A 158 -12.79 -7.11 0.40
CA ALA A 158 -14.10 -7.69 0.65
C ALA A 158 -14.04 -8.66 1.81
N TYR A 159 -13.05 -9.55 1.83
CA TYR A 159 -12.84 -10.49 2.92
C TYR A 159 -12.59 -9.79 4.26
N LEU A 160 -11.79 -8.70 4.26
CA LEU A 160 -11.57 -7.91 5.48
C LEU A 160 -12.87 -7.32 6.02
N PHE A 161 -13.73 -6.76 5.15
CA PHE A 161 -15.00 -6.19 5.59
C PHE A 161 -15.97 -7.23 6.13
N ASP A 162 -16.01 -8.43 5.54
CA ASP A 162 -16.87 -9.52 5.99
C ASP A 162 -16.50 -10.03 7.38
N HIS A 163 -15.22 -9.90 7.77
CA HIS A 163 -14.69 -10.36 9.05
C HIS A 163 -14.28 -9.23 10.00
N THR A 164 -14.79 -8.03 9.77
CA THR A 164 -14.47 -6.86 10.59
C THR A 164 -15.59 -6.55 11.57
N GLN A 165 -15.28 -6.57 12.86
CA GLN A 165 -16.20 -6.15 13.93
C GLN A 165 -16.33 -4.63 14.05
N ALA A 166 -15.25 -3.89 13.79
CA ALA A 166 -15.21 -2.43 13.80
C ALA A 166 -14.21 -1.90 12.77
N TYR A 167 -14.57 -0.81 12.13
CA TYR A 167 -13.79 -0.17 11.08
C TYR A 167 -13.73 1.34 11.27
N VAL A 168 -12.55 1.92 11.12
CA VAL A 168 -12.31 3.35 11.18
C VAL A 168 -11.47 3.78 9.99
N ILE A 169 -11.85 4.88 9.33
CA ILE A 169 -11.12 5.47 8.19
C ILE A 169 -10.93 6.97 8.42
N PHE A 170 -9.75 7.47 8.04
CA PHE A 170 -9.40 8.88 8.05
C PHE A 170 -8.96 9.38 6.69
#